data_a6fda7e90d8b5f632cc60b7e545cd198
#
_entry.id   a6fda7e90d8b5f632cc60b7e545cd198
#
_cell.length_a   1.000
_cell.length_b   1.000
_cell.length_c   1.000
_cell.angle_alpha   90.00
_cell.angle_beta   90.00
_cell.angle_gamma   90.00
#
_symmetry.space_group_name_H-M   'P 1'
#
loop_
_entity.id
_entity.type
_entity.pdbx_description
1 polymer ?
#
loop_
_entity_poly.entity_id
_entity_poly.type
_entity_poly.pdbx_seq_one_letter_code
_entity_poly.pdbx_strand_id
1 'polypeptide(L)'
;YAGGTDLALYCDLLICSDTASFGYSALRNMGAAPNQMWLYHIGPQWTKRLLLTGDTVSGVDAAKIGLVLKSVPDAYLEQEVEGLADRLSWIDAEMLSTNKRIVNVGMELMGAQVLQRLAAENDARAHTAQAAKNVFKQIATEGLRAALADRDAPFGDSRARVTGPEIRDDRGYLIPDREES
;
A
#
# COMPACT_ATOMS: atom_id res chain seq x y z
N TYR A 1 -1.96 2.37 -6.21
CA TYR A 1 -0.66 1.76 -6.34
C TYR A 1 0.43 2.82 -6.21
N ALA A 2 1.56 2.49 -5.58
CA ALA A 2 2.65 3.42 -5.28
C ALA A 2 2.16 4.69 -4.56
N GLY A 3 2.43 5.88 -5.09
CA GLY A 3 1.99 7.15 -4.49
C GLY A 3 0.49 7.27 -4.24
N GLY A 4 -0.34 6.58 -5.05
CA GLY A 4 -1.78 6.51 -4.80
C GLY A 4 -2.10 5.71 -3.54
N THR A 5 -1.37 4.62 -3.27
CA THR A 5 -1.49 3.90 -1.99
C THR A 5 -1.04 4.77 -0.83
N ASP A 6 0.09 5.48 -0.97
CA ASP A 6 0.58 6.38 0.09
C ASP A 6 -0.44 7.47 0.44
N LEU A 7 -1.07 8.09 -0.57
CA LEU A 7 -2.10 9.09 -0.34
C LEU A 7 -3.32 8.49 0.38
N ALA A 8 -3.76 7.31 -0.03
CA ALA A 8 -4.89 6.61 0.58
C ALA A 8 -4.65 6.33 2.06
N LEU A 9 -3.44 5.91 2.45
CA LEU A 9 -3.11 5.58 3.84
C LEU A 9 -3.12 6.78 4.81
N TYR A 10 -3.19 8.01 4.31
CA TYR A 10 -3.42 9.20 5.13
C TYR A 10 -4.89 9.50 5.39
N CYS A 11 -5.80 8.79 4.73
CA CYS A 11 -7.23 8.96 4.97
C CYS A 11 -7.64 8.23 6.26
N ASP A 12 -8.66 8.77 6.94
CA ASP A 12 -9.14 8.21 8.21
C ASP A 12 -9.83 6.84 8.03
N LEU A 13 -10.61 6.71 6.96
CA LEU A 13 -11.38 5.51 6.65
C LEU A 13 -11.18 5.16 5.18
N LEU A 14 -10.76 3.93 4.91
CA LEU A 14 -10.50 3.45 3.56
C LEU A 14 -11.47 2.33 3.21
N ILE A 15 -12.24 2.52 2.14
CA ILE A 15 -13.04 1.48 1.50
C ILE A 15 -12.51 1.34 0.08
N CYS A 16 -12.36 0.13 -0.40
CA CYS A 16 -11.88 -0.11 -1.75
C CYS A 16 -12.73 -1.14 -2.50
N SER A 17 -12.51 -1.24 -3.80
CA SER A 17 -13.06 -2.33 -4.58
C SER A 17 -12.25 -3.62 -4.37
N ASP A 18 -12.89 -4.78 -4.57
CA ASP A 18 -12.23 -6.10 -4.47
C ASP A 18 -11.07 -6.22 -5.47
N THR A 19 -11.20 -5.56 -6.63
CA THR A 19 -10.20 -5.54 -7.70
C THR A 19 -9.07 -4.51 -7.49
N ALA A 20 -9.17 -3.65 -6.48
CA ALA A 20 -8.12 -2.70 -6.14
C ALA A 20 -6.80 -3.41 -5.84
N SER A 21 -5.68 -2.72 -6.07
CA SER A 21 -4.34 -3.24 -5.78
C SER A 21 -3.54 -2.24 -4.98
N PHE A 22 -2.98 -2.69 -3.86
CA PHE A 22 -2.16 -1.89 -2.94
C PHE A 22 -0.73 -2.40 -2.90
N GLY A 23 0.23 -1.51 -3.04
CA GLY A 23 1.65 -1.85 -3.00
C GLY A 23 2.53 -0.69 -3.39
N TYR A 24 3.86 -0.89 -3.27
CA TYR A 24 4.87 0.15 -3.54
C TYR A 24 6.11 -0.44 -4.23
N SER A 25 6.01 -0.80 -5.51
CA SER A 25 7.13 -1.43 -6.24
C SER A 25 8.31 -0.49 -6.53
N ALA A 26 8.14 0.83 -6.41
CA ALA A 26 9.22 1.80 -6.60
C ALA A 26 10.42 1.54 -5.66
N LEU A 27 10.19 0.93 -4.49
CA LEU A 27 11.25 0.58 -3.53
C LEU A 27 12.28 -0.43 -4.07
N ARG A 28 11.99 -1.14 -5.16
CA ARG A 28 12.91 -2.13 -5.75
C ARG A 28 14.19 -1.48 -6.28
N ASN A 29 14.11 -0.24 -6.81
CA ASN A 29 15.29 0.46 -7.31
C ASN A 29 15.12 1.98 -7.54
N MET A 30 13.99 2.59 -7.11
CA MET A 30 13.71 4.00 -7.39
C MET A 30 13.65 4.89 -6.13
N GLY A 31 13.75 4.31 -4.94
CA GLY A 31 13.65 5.02 -3.67
C GLY A 31 13.13 4.11 -2.57
N ALA A 32 12.76 4.68 -1.45
CA ALA A 32 12.06 4.00 -0.36
C ALA A 32 10.63 4.56 -0.26
N ALA A 33 9.76 3.90 0.49
CA ALA A 33 8.43 4.44 0.75
C ALA A 33 8.55 5.69 1.67
N PRO A 34 8.18 6.89 1.22
CA PRO A 34 8.27 8.09 2.03
C PRO A 34 7.22 8.16 3.11
N ASN A 35 6.22 7.29 3.03
CA ASN A 35 5.12 7.15 3.97
C ASN A 35 5.24 5.82 4.72
N GLN A 36 5.16 5.87 6.05
CA GLN A 36 5.18 4.70 6.92
C GLN A 36 3.86 4.48 7.67
N MET A 37 2.75 5.03 7.16
CA MET A 37 1.41 4.74 7.68
C MET A 37 1.05 3.26 7.56
N TRP A 38 1.68 2.54 6.64
CA TRP A 38 1.66 1.08 6.54
C TRP A 38 1.83 0.40 7.90
N LEU A 39 2.81 0.85 8.70
CA LEU A 39 3.10 0.28 10.01
C LEU A 39 1.92 0.38 10.98
N TYR A 40 1.20 1.50 10.93
CA TYR A 40 0.07 1.76 11.81
C TYR A 40 -1.20 1.02 11.39
N HIS A 41 -1.36 0.75 10.09
CA HIS A 41 -2.49 -0.02 9.55
C HIS A 41 -2.31 -1.53 9.72
N ILE A 42 -1.16 -2.08 9.32
CA ILE A 42 -0.97 -3.54 9.17
C ILE A 42 0.13 -4.15 10.05
N GLY A 43 0.69 -3.35 10.96
CA GLY A 43 1.75 -3.80 11.85
C GLY A 43 3.07 -4.16 11.13
N PRO A 44 4.12 -4.54 11.89
CA PRO A 44 5.48 -4.64 11.36
C PRO A 44 5.68 -5.82 10.38
N GLN A 45 4.95 -6.92 10.52
CA GLN A 45 5.14 -8.11 9.69
C GLN A 45 4.69 -7.85 8.25
N TRP A 46 3.45 -7.44 8.06
CA TRP A 46 2.91 -7.15 6.74
C TRP A 46 3.55 -5.91 6.11
N THR A 47 3.86 -4.88 6.92
CA THR A 47 4.64 -3.73 6.43
C THR A 47 5.97 -4.17 5.84
N LYS A 48 6.76 -4.98 6.55
CA LYS A 48 8.02 -5.51 6.04
C LYS A 48 7.81 -6.42 4.83
N ARG A 49 6.81 -7.32 4.87
CA ARG A 49 6.52 -8.21 3.74
C ARG A 49 6.31 -7.43 2.44
N LEU A 50 5.50 -6.37 2.48
CA LEU A 50 5.19 -5.56 1.30
C LEU A 50 6.31 -4.58 0.93
N LEU A 51 6.89 -3.89 1.92
CA LEU A 51 7.92 -2.88 1.66
C LEU A 51 9.34 -3.43 1.46
N LEU A 52 9.60 -4.72 1.68
CA LEU A 52 10.88 -5.35 1.35
C LEU A 52 10.88 -6.05 -0.01
N THR A 53 9.71 -6.38 -0.55
CA THR A 53 9.57 -7.05 -1.85
C THR A 53 9.00 -6.14 -2.94
N GLY A 54 8.20 -5.15 -2.56
CA GLY A 54 7.44 -4.33 -3.48
C GLY A 54 6.25 -5.07 -4.10
N ASP A 55 5.86 -6.20 -3.52
CA ASP A 55 4.68 -6.92 -3.96
C ASP A 55 3.40 -6.16 -3.60
N THR A 56 2.32 -6.55 -4.25
CA THR A 56 0.98 -5.97 -4.06
C THR A 56 0.04 -6.97 -3.39
N VAL A 57 -0.99 -6.44 -2.75
CA VAL A 57 -2.15 -7.21 -2.30
C VAL A 57 -3.42 -6.72 -2.98
N SER A 58 -4.38 -7.63 -3.20
CA SER A 58 -5.71 -7.28 -3.70
C SER A 58 -6.51 -6.46 -2.68
N GLY A 59 -7.60 -5.81 -3.11
CA GLY A 59 -8.53 -5.14 -2.19
C GLY A 59 -9.07 -6.08 -1.12
N VAL A 60 -9.44 -7.30 -1.51
CA VAL A 60 -9.91 -8.34 -0.58
C VAL A 60 -8.85 -8.67 0.48
N ASP A 61 -7.60 -8.86 0.06
CA ASP A 61 -6.52 -9.19 0.97
C ASP A 61 -6.08 -7.98 1.82
N ALA A 62 -6.14 -6.77 1.25
CA ALA A 62 -5.90 -5.53 1.99
C ALA A 62 -6.88 -5.37 3.17
N ALA A 63 -8.16 -5.73 2.97
CA ALA A 63 -9.15 -5.74 4.05
C ALA A 63 -8.84 -6.80 5.11
N LYS A 64 -8.42 -8.02 4.71
CA LYS A 64 -8.08 -9.10 5.66
C LYS A 64 -6.92 -8.73 6.59
N ILE A 65 -5.93 -7.97 6.10
CA ILE A 65 -4.78 -7.55 6.92
C ILE A 65 -4.97 -6.21 7.61
N GLY A 66 -6.09 -5.54 7.41
CA GLY A 66 -6.40 -4.24 8.03
C GLY A 66 -5.77 -3.04 7.34
N LEU A 67 -5.28 -3.17 6.11
CA LEU A 67 -4.75 -2.05 5.33
C LEU A 67 -5.87 -1.08 4.93
N VAL A 68 -7.06 -1.62 4.69
CA VAL A 68 -8.28 -0.87 4.44
C VAL A 68 -9.38 -1.36 5.39
N LEU A 69 -10.38 -0.52 5.64
CA LEU A 69 -11.51 -0.85 6.52
C LEU A 69 -12.29 -2.06 5.98
N LYS A 70 -12.59 -2.06 4.68
CA LYS A 70 -13.24 -3.16 3.96
C LYS A 70 -13.00 -3.05 2.46
N SER A 71 -13.19 -4.16 1.76
CA SER A 71 -13.36 -4.21 0.31
C SER A 71 -14.78 -4.64 -0.04
N VAL A 72 -15.26 -4.20 -1.20
CA VAL A 72 -16.57 -4.55 -1.75
C VAL A 72 -16.47 -4.76 -3.26
N PRO A 73 -17.39 -5.51 -3.90
CA PRO A 73 -17.45 -5.55 -5.36
C PRO A 73 -17.56 -4.14 -5.96
N ASP A 74 -16.92 -3.90 -7.10
CA ASP A 74 -16.83 -2.58 -7.75
C ASP A 74 -18.18 -1.87 -7.90
N ALA A 75 -19.24 -2.63 -8.21
CA ALA A 75 -20.59 -2.12 -8.39
C ALA A 75 -21.21 -1.51 -7.12
N TYR A 76 -20.68 -1.82 -5.94
CA TYR A 76 -21.20 -1.36 -4.66
C TYR A 76 -20.30 -0.31 -3.98
N LEU A 77 -19.14 0.03 -4.57
CA LEU A 77 -18.15 0.88 -3.91
C LEU A 77 -18.71 2.27 -3.56
N GLU A 78 -19.36 2.93 -4.52
CA GLU A 78 -19.95 4.26 -4.32
C GLU A 78 -21.03 4.23 -3.25
N GLN A 79 -21.98 3.29 -3.35
CA GLN A 79 -23.05 3.12 -2.38
C GLN A 79 -22.53 2.87 -0.95
N GLU A 80 -21.47 2.07 -0.82
CA GLU A 80 -20.87 1.75 0.47
C GLU A 80 -20.18 2.97 1.10
N VAL A 81 -19.48 3.77 0.28
CA VAL A 81 -18.84 5.01 0.74
C VAL A 81 -19.88 6.05 1.15
N GLU A 82 -20.90 6.26 0.33
CA GLU A 82 -21.99 7.20 0.63
C GLU A 82 -22.76 6.77 1.90
N GLY A 83 -23.08 5.49 2.03
CA GLY A 83 -23.75 4.96 3.22
C GLY A 83 -22.95 5.16 4.50
N LEU A 84 -21.61 5.05 4.45
CA LEU A 84 -20.78 5.37 5.60
C LEU A 84 -20.71 6.88 5.87
N ALA A 85 -20.62 7.70 4.82
CA ALA A 85 -20.64 9.16 4.95
C ALA A 85 -21.95 9.65 5.56
N ASP A 86 -23.09 9.11 5.11
CA ASP A 86 -24.41 9.41 5.70
C ASP A 86 -24.46 9.07 7.19
N ARG A 87 -23.94 7.92 7.59
CA ARG A 87 -23.88 7.55 9.01
C ARG A 87 -23.05 8.52 9.83
N LEU A 88 -21.92 8.98 9.29
CA LEU A 88 -21.07 9.97 9.96
C LEU A 88 -21.77 11.33 10.09
N SER A 89 -22.60 11.71 9.10
CA SER A 89 -23.33 12.99 9.10
C SER A 89 -24.35 13.12 10.24
N TRP A 90 -24.82 12.00 10.80
CA TRP A 90 -25.72 11.98 11.95
C TRP A 90 -25.03 12.26 13.29
N ILE A 91 -23.70 12.22 13.33
CA ILE A 91 -22.95 12.51 14.54
C ILE A 91 -22.70 14.01 14.63
N ASP A 92 -22.93 14.58 15.81
CA ASP A 92 -22.60 15.98 16.07
C ASP A 92 -21.12 16.28 15.73
N ALA A 93 -20.86 17.40 15.06
CA ALA A 93 -19.56 17.74 14.53
C ALA A 93 -18.48 17.86 15.62
N GLU A 94 -18.84 18.36 16.81
CA GLU A 94 -17.90 18.49 17.92
C GLU A 94 -17.54 17.10 18.48
N MET A 95 -18.53 16.20 18.57
CA MET A 95 -18.31 14.82 19.02
C MET A 95 -17.47 14.04 18.00
N LEU A 96 -17.77 14.18 16.72
CA LEU A 96 -16.99 13.55 15.65
C LEU A 96 -15.53 14.01 15.68
N SER A 97 -15.31 15.32 15.76
CA SER A 97 -13.97 15.93 15.84
C SER A 97 -13.22 15.47 17.08
N THR A 98 -13.88 15.44 18.25
CA THR A 98 -13.28 15.04 19.51
C THR A 98 -12.84 13.57 19.49
N ASN A 99 -13.70 12.68 18.96
CA ASN A 99 -13.37 11.25 18.84
C ASN A 99 -12.23 11.01 17.83
N LYS A 100 -12.26 11.68 16.67
CA LYS A 100 -11.15 11.61 15.70
C LYS A 100 -9.84 12.09 16.32
N ARG A 101 -9.88 13.24 17.02
CA ARG A 101 -8.69 13.84 17.65
C ARG A 101 -7.97 12.88 18.59
N ILE A 102 -8.70 12.17 19.47
CA ILE A 102 -8.04 11.28 20.44
C ILE A 102 -7.35 10.10 19.77
N VAL A 103 -7.92 9.57 18.67
CA VAL A 103 -7.29 8.53 17.88
C VAL A 103 -6.00 9.06 17.24
N ASN A 104 -6.03 10.25 16.64
CA ASN A 104 -4.86 10.88 16.04
C ASN A 104 -3.76 11.18 17.08
N VAL A 105 -4.13 11.68 18.27
CA VAL A 105 -3.18 11.87 19.39
C VAL A 105 -2.56 10.53 19.79
N GLY A 106 -3.32 9.44 19.82
CA GLY A 106 -2.78 8.11 20.07
C GLY A 106 -1.70 7.71 19.07
N MET A 107 -1.94 7.94 17.78
CA MET A 107 -0.96 7.70 16.72
C MET A 107 0.29 8.59 16.88
N GLU A 108 0.11 9.86 17.25
CA GLU A 108 1.24 10.78 17.53
C GLU A 108 2.08 10.31 18.71
N LEU A 109 1.45 9.84 19.79
CA LEU A 109 2.16 9.25 20.94
C LEU A 109 2.92 7.97 20.56
N MET A 110 2.48 7.25 19.54
CA MET A 110 3.20 6.13 18.93
C MET A 110 4.28 6.59 17.92
N GLY A 111 4.50 7.90 17.76
CA GLY A 111 5.58 8.46 16.96
C GLY A 111 5.25 8.67 15.48
N ALA A 112 3.98 8.75 15.08
CA ALA A 112 3.58 8.83 13.68
C ALA A 112 4.26 9.99 12.93
N GLN A 113 4.24 11.22 13.45
CA GLN A 113 4.89 12.37 12.82
C GLN A 113 6.41 12.21 12.68
N VAL A 114 7.05 11.74 13.74
CA VAL A 114 8.51 11.53 13.74
C VAL A 114 8.88 10.49 12.71
N LEU A 115 8.12 9.39 12.63
CA LEU A 115 8.38 8.32 11.68
C LEU A 115 8.19 8.79 10.23
N GLN A 116 7.17 9.59 9.92
CA GLN A 116 6.98 10.16 8.57
C GLN A 116 8.18 11.02 8.15
N ARG A 117 8.66 11.90 9.04
CA ARG A 117 9.83 12.72 8.75
C ARG A 117 11.09 11.88 8.50
N LEU A 118 11.35 10.88 9.33
CA LEU A 118 12.48 9.96 9.15
C LEU A 118 12.34 9.13 7.87
N ALA A 119 11.13 8.74 7.50
CA ALA A 119 10.86 8.02 6.25
C ALA A 119 11.17 8.87 5.03
N ALA A 120 10.78 10.15 5.03
CA ALA A 120 11.09 11.07 3.94
C ALA A 120 12.62 11.30 3.82
N GLU A 121 13.33 11.47 4.94
CA GLU A 121 14.80 11.55 4.94
C GLU A 121 15.45 10.27 4.41
N ASN A 122 14.92 9.09 4.77
CA ASN A 122 15.38 7.81 4.29
C ASN A 122 15.13 7.63 2.78
N ASP A 123 13.98 8.06 2.28
CA ASP A 123 13.68 8.06 0.85
C ASP A 123 14.65 8.99 0.08
N ALA A 124 14.87 10.21 0.54
CA ALA A 124 15.84 11.11 -0.06
C ALA A 124 17.25 10.48 -0.14
N ARG A 125 17.66 9.76 0.89
CA ARG A 125 18.91 8.99 0.91
C ARG A 125 18.89 7.84 -0.09
N ALA A 126 17.78 7.08 -0.19
CA ALA A 126 17.63 5.97 -1.12
C ALA A 126 17.78 6.42 -2.58
N HIS A 127 17.31 7.61 -2.93
CA HIS A 127 17.49 8.20 -4.26
C HIS A 127 18.96 8.44 -4.64
N THR A 128 19.88 8.52 -3.67
CA THR A 128 21.31 8.63 -3.94
C THR A 128 22.01 7.29 -4.19
N ALA A 129 21.32 6.16 -3.98
CA ALA A 129 21.86 4.83 -4.18
C ALA A 129 22.22 4.57 -5.66
N GLN A 130 23.22 3.71 -5.89
CA GLN A 130 23.65 3.39 -7.26
C GLN A 130 22.53 2.74 -8.07
N ALA A 131 21.68 1.91 -7.45
CA ALA A 131 20.51 1.31 -8.11
C ALA A 131 19.55 2.38 -8.65
N ALA A 132 19.25 3.43 -7.85
CA ALA A 132 18.41 4.53 -8.30
C ALA A 132 19.04 5.31 -9.46
N LYS A 133 20.34 5.61 -9.39
CA LYS A 133 21.05 6.27 -10.49
C LYS A 133 21.01 5.45 -11.77
N ASN A 134 21.17 4.14 -11.67
CA ASN A 134 21.16 3.23 -12.82
C ASN A 134 19.78 3.21 -13.50
N VAL A 135 18.69 3.10 -12.73
CA VAL A 135 17.35 3.08 -13.31
C VAL A 135 16.98 4.44 -13.92
N PHE A 136 17.38 5.56 -13.32
CA PHE A 136 17.14 6.87 -13.92
C PHE A 136 17.92 7.06 -15.23
N LYS A 137 19.16 6.52 -15.33
CA LYS A 137 19.90 6.47 -16.57
C LYS A 137 19.19 5.60 -17.62
N GLN A 138 18.70 4.44 -17.25
CA GLN A 138 17.94 3.56 -18.14
C GLN A 138 16.65 4.24 -18.63
N ILE A 139 15.92 4.92 -17.74
CA ILE A 139 14.73 5.70 -18.12
C ILE A 139 15.06 6.74 -19.19
N ALA A 140 16.20 7.41 -19.05
CA ALA A 140 16.64 8.44 -19.99
C ALA A 140 17.03 7.87 -21.36
N THR A 141 17.52 6.63 -21.42
CA THR A 141 18.00 5.99 -22.67
C THR A 141 16.94 5.11 -23.33
N GLU A 142 16.13 4.38 -22.58
CA GLU A 142 15.20 3.34 -23.03
C GLU A 142 13.73 3.67 -22.77
N GLY A 143 13.49 4.69 -21.96
CA GLY A 143 12.16 5.12 -21.55
C GLY A 143 11.65 4.42 -20.29
N LEU A 144 10.68 5.06 -19.62
CA LEU A 144 10.13 4.61 -18.34
C LEU A 144 9.54 3.20 -18.41
N ARG A 145 8.80 2.88 -19.49
CA ARG A 145 8.11 1.59 -19.61
C ARG A 145 9.08 0.42 -19.67
N ALA A 146 10.18 0.54 -20.43
CA ALA A 146 11.22 -0.49 -20.52
C ALA A 146 11.90 -0.69 -19.16
N ALA A 147 12.36 0.40 -18.52
CA ALA A 147 13.00 0.35 -17.23
C ALA A 147 12.15 -0.29 -16.11
N LEU A 148 10.82 0.00 -16.11
CA LEU A 148 9.90 -0.62 -15.15
C LEU A 148 9.67 -2.11 -15.48
N ALA A 149 9.57 -2.49 -16.74
CA ALA A 149 9.41 -3.88 -17.16
C ALA A 149 10.61 -4.72 -16.70
N ASP A 150 11.83 -4.25 -16.95
CA ASP A 150 13.06 -4.92 -16.53
C ASP A 150 13.17 -5.03 -15.02
N ARG A 151 12.82 -3.97 -14.29
CA ARG A 151 12.80 -3.96 -12.82
C ARG A 151 11.86 -5.03 -12.26
N ASP A 152 10.67 -5.16 -12.83
CA ASP A 152 9.60 -5.99 -12.29
C ASP A 152 9.65 -7.43 -12.81
N ALA A 153 10.35 -7.70 -13.92
CA ALA A 153 10.46 -9.03 -14.51
C ALA A 153 10.83 -10.16 -13.54
N PRO A 154 11.79 -9.99 -12.62
CA PRO A 154 12.14 -11.05 -11.65
C PRO A 154 11.04 -11.36 -10.62
N PHE A 155 10.03 -10.49 -10.49
CA PHE A 155 8.97 -10.60 -9.50
C PHE A 155 7.66 -11.19 -10.05
N GLY A 156 7.64 -11.60 -11.32
CA GLY A 156 6.48 -12.21 -11.96
C GLY A 156 5.23 -11.32 -11.92
N ASP A 157 4.16 -11.80 -11.27
CA ASP A 157 2.92 -11.04 -11.10
C ASP A 157 2.99 -9.97 -10.01
N SER A 158 4.07 -9.92 -9.25
CA SER A 158 4.28 -8.99 -8.13
C SER A 158 3.17 -9.03 -7.07
N ARG A 159 2.55 -10.18 -6.85
CA ARG A 159 1.46 -10.34 -5.88
C ARG A 159 1.93 -11.05 -4.62
N ALA A 160 1.41 -10.63 -3.48
CA ALA A 160 1.47 -11.34 -2.23
C ALA A 160 0.11 -12.00 -1.94
N ARG A 161 0.14 -13.17 -1.34
CA ARG A 161 -1.04 -13.88 -0.86
C ARG A 161 -1.12 -13.77 0.65
N VAL A 162 -2.29 -13.42 1.17
CA VAL A 162 -2.51 -13.24 2.61
C VAL A 162 -2.85 -14.57 3.28
N THR A 163 -3.51 -15.45 2.57
CA THR A 163 -3.89 -16.78 3.05
C THR A 163 -3.41 -17.86 2.07
N GLY A 164 -3.02 -19.01 2.59
CA GLY A 164 -2.50 -20.11 1.80
C GLY A 164 -1.04 -19.95 1.39
N PRO A 165 -0.48 -20.94 0.67
CA PRO A 165 0.91 -20.95 0.25
C PRO A 165 1.16 -19.99 -0.93
N GLU A 166 2.32 -19.33 -0.93
CA GLU A 166 2.81 -18.55 -2.08
C GLU A 166 3.69 -19.44 -2.98
N ILE A 167 3.08 -20.41 -3.68
CA ILE A 167 3.78 -21.22 -4.67
C ILE A 167 3.78 -20.49 -6.00
N ARG A 168 4.95 -20.38 -6.64
CA ARG A 168 5.14 -19.64 -7.89
C ARG A 168 5.67 -20.56 -8.99
N ASP A 169 5.30 -20.25 -10.23
CA ASP A 169 5.88 -20.88 -11.42
C ASP A 169 7.29 -20.33 -11.70
N ASP A 170 7.95 -20.86 -12.74
CA ASP A 170 9.31 -20.47 -13.15
C ASP A 170 9.41 -19.00 -13.60
N ARG A 171 8.28 -18.34 -13.84
CA ARG A 171 8.20 -16.92 -14.19
C ARG A 171 7.89 -16.03 -12.99
N GLY A 172 7.76 -16.62 -11.79
CA GLY A 172 7.43 -15.89 -10.57
C GLY A 172 5.94 -15.58 -10.37
N TYR A 173 5.04 -16.19 -11.16
CA TYR A 173 3.60 -16.01 -11.02
C TYR A 173 3.02 -16.95 -9.96
N LEU A 174 2.11 -16.43 -9.12
CA LEU A 174 1.40 -17.26 -8.15
C LEU A 174 0.55 -18.31 -8.86
N ILE A 175 0.74 -19.57 -8.47
CA ILE A 175 -0.10 -20.68 -8.93
C ILE A 175 -1.42 -20.62 -8.15
N PRO A 176 -2.60 -20.65 -8.81
CA PRO A 176 -3.89 -20.71 -8.12
C PRO A 176 -3.97 -21.90 -7.17
N ASP A 177 -4.61 -21.71 -6.01
CA ASP A 177 -4.93 -22.86 -5.14
C ASP A 177 -5.90 -23.78 -5.84
N ARG A 178 -5.72 -25.10 -5.63
CA ARG A 178 -6.55 -26.15 -6.26
C ARG A 178 -8.03 -26.09 -5.83
N GLU A 179 -8.38 -25.25 -4.86
CA GLU A 179 -9.74 -25.11 -4.33
C GLU A 179 -10.55 -23.97 -4.98
N GLU A 180 -9.93 -23.16 -5.86
CA GLU A 180 -10.62 -22.06 -6.56
C GLU A 180 -11.07 -22.44 -8.00
N SER A 181 -11.12 -23.71 -8.34
CA SER A 181 -11.54 -24.23 -9.65
C SER A 181 -12.95 -24.83 -9.63
#